data_76c288b2b1b43133572f92727a9849e5
#
_entry.id   76c288b2b1b43133572f92727a9849e5
#
_cell.length_a   1.000
_cell.length_b   1.000
_cell.length_c   1.000
_cell.angle_alpha   90.00
_cell.angle_beta   90.00
_cell.angle_gamma   90.00
#
_symmetry.space_group_name_H-M   'P 1'
#
loop_
_entity.id
_entity.type
_entity.pdbx_description
1 polymer ?
#
loop_
_entity_poly.entity_id
_entity_poly.type
_entity_poly.pdbx_seq_one_letter_code
_entity_poly.pdbx_strand_id
1 'polypeptide(L)'
;MVAMGPDALNEFLGAAFPDSQLPMRVTRADDDGVQLLWTYQPNSLRPGGTVSGPVLMTLADTVAYMAVVSRIGPEPLTVTSHLSIDFLRKPPPADLRATGELLKVGRRQALVAIRIHSSVDDELVAYSNATYALPTTPTVPRADLEGSP
;
A
#
# COMPACT_ATOMS: atom_id res chain seq x y z
N MET A 1 -3.09 17.17 -2.14
CA MET A 1 -3.71 16.98 -3.48
C MET A 1 -3.23 15.68 -4.08
N VAL A 2 -4.15 14.89 -4.59
CA VAL A 2 -3.85 13.58 -5.17
C VAL A 2 -3.38 13.74 -6.61
N ALA A 3 -2.18 13.22 -6.92
CA ALA A 3 -1.64 13.24 -8.28
C ALA A 3 -2.19 12.08 -9.12
N MET A 4 -2.58 10.96 -8.49
CA MET A 4 -3.10 9.78 -9.17
C MET A 4 -4.33 9.25 -8.43
N GLY A 5 -5.43 9.12 -9.17
CA GLY A 5 -6.64 8.49 -8.67
C GLY A 5 -6.60 6.97 -8.77
N PRO A 6 -7.68 6.27 -8.36
CA PRO A 6 -7.71 4.80 -8.32
C PRO A 6 -7.39 4.13 -9.66
N ASP A 7 -7.95 4.63 -10.76
CA ASP A 7 -7.73 4.01 -12.08
C ASP A 7 -6.28 4.12 -12.51
N ALA A 8 -5.67 5.31 -12.32
CA ALA A 8 -4.27 5.55 -12.64
C ALA A 8 -3.34 4.70 -11.77
N LEU A 9 -3.68 4.54 -10.48
CA LEU A 9 -2.90 3.70 -9.57
C LEU A 9 -2.99 2.22 -9.94
N ASN A 10 -4.15 1.74 -10.34
CA ASN A 10 -4.31 0.35 -10.77
C ASN A 10 -3.52 0.08 -12.05
N GLU A 11 -3.53 1.01 -12.98
CA GLU A 11 -2.73 0.92 -14.20
C GLU A 11 -1.22 0.92 -13.88
N PHE A 12 -0.79 1.81 -13.01
CA PHE A 12 0.59 1.87 -12.54
C PHE A 12 1.03 0.56 -11.87
N LEU A 13 0.18 0.02 -10.99
CA LEU A 13 0.46 -1.23 -10.28
C LEU A 13 0.65 -2.40 -11.26
N GLY A 14 -0.20 -2.51 -12.27
CA GLY A 14 -0.10 -3.54 -13.29
C GLY A 14 1.14 -3.38 -14.16
N ALA A 15 1.54 -2.15 -14.47
CA ALA A 15 2.74 -1.88 -15.28
C ALA A 15 4.02 -2.10 -14.48
N ALA A 16 4.02 -1.76 -13.18
CA ALA A 16 5.19 -1.94 -12.31
C ALA A 16 5.49 -3.41 -12.04
N PHE A 17 4.48 -4.25 -12.01
CA PHE A 17 4.60 -5.68 -11.72
C PHE A 17 3.86 -6.52 -12.76
N PRO A 18 4.32 -6.50 -14.03
CA PRO A 18 3.55 -7.11 -15.14
C PRO A 18 3.42 -8.62 -15.06
N ASP A 19 4.37 -9.28 -14.41
CA ASP A 19 4.39 -10.74 -14.30
C ASP A 19 3.71 -11.24 -13.02
N SER A 20 3.33 -10.33 -12.12
CA SER A 20 2.65 -10.69 -10.89
C SER A 20 1.15 -10.57 -11.10
N GLN A 21 0.43 -11.65 -10.86
CA GLN A 21 -1.02 -11.62 -10.83
C GLN A 21 -1.45 -11.28 -9.40
N LEU A 22 -1.23 -10.03 -9.01
CA LEU A 22 -1.61 -9.58 -7.68
C LEU A 22 -3.13 -9.52 -7.58
N PRO A 23 -3.76 -10.30 -6.69
CA PRO A 23 -5.22 -10.30 -6.54
C PRO A 23 -5.70 -9.11 -5.71
N MET A 24 -5.28 -7.92 -6.10
CA MET A 24 -5.58 -6.70 -5.35
C MET A 24 -5.78 -5.52 -6.29
N ARG A 25 -6.60 -4.56 -5.85
CA ARG A 25 -6.86 -3.35 -6.61
C ARG A 25 -7.10 -2.18 -5.69
N VAL A 26 -6.71 -1.00 -6.13
CA VAL A 26 -6.99 0.27 -5.43
C VAL A 26 -8.47 0.60 -5.63
N THR A 27 -9.17 0.89 -4.53
CA THR A 27 -10.59 1.24 -4.54
C THR A 27 -10.85 2.69 -4.17
N ARG A 28 -9.89 3.35 -3.51
CA ARG A 28 -10.00 4.76 -3.11
C ARG A 28 -8.61 5.38 -3.09
N ALA A 29 -8.51 6.63 -3.53
CA ALA A 29 -7.31 7.44 -3.38
C ALA A 29 -7.75 8.90 -3.26
N ASP A 30 -7.43 9.53 -2.13
CA ASP A 30 -7.77 10.91 -1.81
C ASP A 30 -6.72 11.51 -0.87
N ASP A 31 -7.00 12.69 -0.33
CA ASP A 31 -6.05 13.38 0.55
C ASP A 31 -5.83 12.64 1.88
N ASP A 32 -6.75 11.77 2.28
CA ASP A 32 -6.63 10.97 3.51
C ASP A 32 -5.81 9.70 3.30
N GLY A 33 -5.59 9.28 2.08
CA GLY A 33 -4.79 8.11 1.77
C GLY A 33 -5.37 7.24 0.67
N VAL A 34 -4.89 5.99 0.64
CA VAL A 34 -5.25 5.01 -0.38
C VAL A 34 -5.86 3.80 0.30
N GLN A 35 -6.93 3.28 -0.30
CA GLN A 35 -7.52 2.00 0.11
C GLN A 35 -7.33 0.98 -1.00
N LEU A 36 -6.95 -0.23 -0.60
CA LEU A 36 -6.67 -1.34 -1.51
C LEU A 36 -7.41 -2.57 -1.01
N LEU A 37 -8.07 -3.26 -1.92
CA LEU A 37 -8.80 -4.48 -1.63
C LEU A 37 -8.03 -5.68 -2.16
N TRP A 38 -7.76 -6.65 -1.29
CA TRP A 38 -7.15 -7.92 -1.65
C TRP A 38 -8.25 -8.99 -1.70
N THR A 39 -8.34 -9.69 -2.83
CA THR A 39 -9.28 -10.78 -3.04
C THR A 39 -8.68 -12.08 -2.51
N TYR A 40 -9.42 -12.77 -1.65
CA TYR A 40 -8.99 -14.02 -1.04
C TYR A 40 -8.57 -15.06 -2.10
N GLN A 41 -7.47 -15.75 -1.80
CA GLN A 41 -6.91 -16.82 -2.61
C GLN A 41 -6.69 -18.05 -1.72
N PRO A 42 -7.14 -19.26 -2.13
CA PRO A 42 -6.96 -20.46 -1.31
C PRO A 42 -5.50 -20.78 -0.98
N ASN A 43 -4.57 -20.46 -1.87
CA ASN A 43 -3.12 -20.69 -1.65
C ASN A 43 -2.48 -19.69 -0.69
N SER A 44 -3.25 -18.74 -0.16
CA SER A 44 -2.75 -17.73 0.79
C SER A 44 -2.79 -18.20 2.24
N LEU A 45 -3.32 -19.40 2.49
CA LEU A 45 -3.50 -19.92 3.84
C LEU A 45 -2.23 -20.57 4.37
N ARG A 46 -2.06 -20.45 5.67
CA ARG A 46 -1.07 -21.19 6.45
C ARG A 46 -1.75 -22.36 7.18
N PRO A 47 -0.95 -23.29 7.78
CA PRO A 47 -1.52 -24.31 8.66
C PRO A 47 -2.41 -23.68 9.74
N GLY A 48 -3.61 -24.23 9.92
CA GLY A 48 -4.63 -23.69 10.80
C GLY A 48 -5.73 -22.93 10.06
N GLY A 49 -5.60 -22.75 8.74
CA GLY A 49 -6.67 -22.17 7.91
C GLY A 49 -6.82 -20.66 8.00
N THR A 50 -5.75 -19.95 8.35
CA THR A 50 -5.75 -18.48 8.39
C THR A 50 -4.84 -17.91 7.31
N VAL A 51 -5.13 -16.68 6.86
CA VAL A 51 -4.31 -16.00 5.86
C VAL A 51 -2.90 -15.77 6.42
N SER A 52 -1.87 -16.07 5.61
CA SER A 52 -0.48 -16.08 6.07
C SER A 52 0.09 -14.68 6.28
N GLY A 53 1.08 -14.59 7.18
CA GLY A 53 1.82 -13.35 7.44
C GLY A 53 2.44 -12.72 6.20
N PRO A 54 3.12 -13.49 5.32
CA PRO A 54 3.67 -12.94 4.08
C PRO A 54 2.64 -12.26 3.19
N VAL A 55 1.41 -12.75 3.14
CA VAL A 55 0.33 -12.09 2.39
C VAL A 55 0.03 -10.71 2.99
N LEU A 56 -0.06 -10.63 4.32
CA LEU A 56 -0.29 -9.36 5.02
C LEU A 56 0.86 -8.39 4.77
N MET A 57 2.09 -8.86 4.76
CA MET A 57 3.27 -8.03 4.48
C MET A 57 3.26 -7.49 3.05
N THR A 58 2.92 -8.33 2.07
CA THR A 58 2.80 -7.92 0.67
C THR A 58 1.72 -6.85 0.52
N LEU A 59 0.58 -7.06 1.17
CA LEU A 59 -0.53 -6.11 1.12
C LEU A 59 -0.16 -4.77 1.76
N ALA A 60 0.49 -4.81 2.93
CA ALA A 60 0.95 -3.60 3.62
C ALA A 60 1.94 -2.81 2.77
N ASP A 61 2.93 -3.49 2.20
CA ASP A 61 3.93 -2.85 1.35
C ASP A 61 3.31 -2.26 0.08
N THR A 62 2.39 -2.98 -0.54
CA THR A 62 1.74 -2.53 -1.76
C THR A 62 0.87 -1.29 -1.53
N VAL A 63 0.05 -1.27 -0.47
CA VAL A 63 -0.78 -0.10 -0.19
C VAL A 63 0.07 1.11 0.18
N ALA A 64 1.20 0.89 0.86
CA ALA A 64 2.14 1.96 1.17
C ALA A 64 2.74 2.55 -0.10
N TYR A 65 3.15 1.71 -1.04
CA TYR A 65 3.65 2.15 -2.34
C TYR A 65 2.61 2.99 -3.09
N MET A 66 1.36 2.49 -3.12
CA MET A 66 0.26 3.22 -3.77
C MET A 66 -0.01 4.56 -3.09
N ALA A 67 0.05 4.62 -1.76
CA ALA A 67 -0.14 5.87 -1.02
C ALA A 67 0.94 6.91 -1.39
N VAL A 68 2.19 6.48 -1.50
CA VAL A 68 3.30 7.38 -1.86
C VAL A 68 3.13 7.89 -3.29
N VAL A 69 2.97 6.99 -4.27
CA VAL A 69 2.87 7.42 -5.68
C VAL A 69 1.57 8.16 -5.97
N SER A 70 0.53 7.97 -5.19
CA SER A 70 -0.70 8.77 -5.32
C SER A 70 -0.43 10.26 -5.13
N ARG A 71 0.57 10.59 -4.33
CA ARG A 71 0.94 11.98 -4.02
C ARG A 71 2.04 12.49 -4.95
N ILE A 72 3.09 11.71 -5.17
CA ILE A 72 4.27 12.18 -5.92
C ILE A 72 4.21 11.92 -7.42
N GLY A 73 3.28 11.08 -7.88
CA GLY A 73 3.18 10.66 -9.27
C GLY A 73 3.84 9.31 -9.55
N PRO A 74 3.82 8.84 -10.80
CA PRO A 74 4.27 7.48 -11.16
C PRO A 74 5.79 7.36 -11.13
N GLU A 75 6.33 7.13 -9.95
CA GLU A 75 7.77 6.98 -9.70
C GLU A 75 8.12 5.50 -9.42
N PRO A 76 8.44 4.71 -10.46
CA PRO A 76 8.68 3.27 -10.28
C PRO A 76 9.92 2.97 -9.44
N LEU A 77 10.86 3.90 -9.34
CA LEU A 77 12.10 3.72 -8.56
C LEU A 77 11.95 4.08 -7.09
N THR A 78 10.75 4.40 -6.64
CA THR A 78 10.44 4.54 -5.22
C THR A 78 10.49 3.17 -4.56
N VAL A 79 11.30 3.01 -3.52
CA VAL A 79 11.54 1.70 -2.91
C VAL A 79 11.31 1.72 -1.41
N THR A 80 10.87 0.59 -0.88
CA THR A 80 10.72 0.38 0.57
C THR A 80 12.10 0.40 1.22
N SER A 81 12.31 1.29 2.18
CA SER A 81 13.54 1.31 2.97
C SER A 81 13.34 0.72 4.36
N HIS A 82 12.11 0.72 4.87
CA HIS A 82 11.78 0.15 6.16
C HIS A 82 10.31 -0.25 6.18
N LEU A 83 10.02 -1.40 6.76
CA LEU A 83 8.66 -1.87 7.02
C LEU A 83 8.63 -2.58 8.36
N SER A 84 7.79 -2.11 9.27
CA SER A 84 7.46 -2.82 10.50
C SER A 84 5.99 -3.22 10.45
N ILE A 85 5.67 -4.41 10.94
CA ILE A 85 4.30 -4.88 10.95
C ILE A 85 4.02 -5.66 12.24
N ASP A 86 2.87 -5.39 12.84
CA ASP A 86 2.34 -6.11 13.98
C ASP A 86 1.13 -6.92 13.53
N PHE A 87 1.18 -8.22 13.74
CA PHE A 87 0.08 -9.14 13.43
C PHE A 87 -0.79 -9.25 14.67
N LEU A 88 -1.95 -8.64 14.62
CA LEU A 88 -2.79 -8.46 15.81
C LEU A 88 -3.82 -9.58 15.97
N ARG A 89 -4.29 -10.15 14.87
CA ARG A 89 -5.30 -11.21 14.86
C ARG A 89 -5.02 -12.16 13.72
N LYS A 90 -5.50 -13.40 13.85
CA LYS A 90 -5.43 -14.40 12.77
C LYS A 90 -6.56 -14.13 11.79
N PRO A 91 -6.29 -13.66 10.56
CA PRO A 91 -7.37 -13.37 9.62
C PRO A 91 -7.99 -14.65 9.08
N PRO A 92 -9.33 -14.76 9.10
CA PRO A 92 -10.01 -15.91 8.51
C PRO A 92 -9.86 -15.88 6.98
N PRO A 93 -10.22 -17.00 6.28
CA PRO A 93 -10.19 -17.05 4.82
C PRO A 93 -11.25 -16.09 4.23
N ALA A 94 -10.84 -14.86 3.95
CA ALA A 94 -11.74 -13.82 3.45
C ALA A 94 -10.91 -12.70 2.81
N ASP A 95 -11.58 -11.82 2.07
CA ASP A 95 -10.96 -10.64 1.51
C ASP A 95 -10.42 -9.71 2.60
N LEU A 96 -9.42 -8.94 2.26
CA LEU A 96 -8.79 -7.99 3.17
C LEU A 96 -8.83 -6.58 2.57
N ARG A 97 -9.03 -5.59 3.44
CA ARG A 97 -8.99 -4.18 3.09
C ARG A 97 -7.78 -3.54 3.76
N ALA A 98 -6.87 -2.99 2.98
CA ALA A 98 -5.72 -2.26 3.49
C ALA A 98 -5.90 -0.77 3.23
N THR A 99 -5.60 0.04 4.22
CA THR A 99 -5.64 1.49 4.13
C THR A 99 -4.27 2.04 4.44
N GLY A 100 -3.71 2.84 3.54
CA GLY A 100 -2.44 3.53 3.74
C GLY A 100 -2.68 5.03 3.92
N GLU A 101 -2.27 5.55 5.06
CA GLU A 101 -2.33 6.96 5.38
C GLU A 101 -0.93 7.56 5.24
N LEU A 102 -0.79 8.54 4.34
CA LEU A 102 0.48 9.20 4.11
C LEU A 102 0.72 10.22 5.22
N LEU A 103 1.66 9.91 6.12
CA LEU A 103 1.95 10.76 7.28
C LEU A 103 2.86 11.93 6.94
N LYS A 104 3.83 11.70 6.05
CA LYS A 104 4.81 12.71 5.68
C LYS A 104 5.42 12.37 4.33
N VAL A 105 5.59 13.38 3.49
CA VAL A 105 6.34 13.28 2.24
C VAL A 105 7.42 14.35 2.26
N GLY A 106 8.67 13.93 2.29
CA GLY A 106 9.83 14.80 2.15
C GLY A 106 10.46 14.66 0.78
N ARG A 107 11.65 15.20 0.62
CA ARG A 107 12.40 15.09 -0.64
C ARG A 107 12.97 13.69 -0.86
N ARG A 108 13.35 13.01 0.22
CA ARG A 108 14.07 11.72 0.18
C ARG A 108 13.27 10.56 0.75
N GLN A 109 12.27 10.85 1.56
CA GLN A 109 11.51 9.83 2.28
C GLN A 109 10.04 10.18 2.34
N ALA A 110 9.22 9.14 2.37
CA ALA A 110 7.81 9.23 2.68
C ALA A 110 7.48 8.21 3.77
N LEU A 111 6.60 8.57 4.69
CA LEU A 111 6.17 7.72 5.79
C LEU A 111 4.68 7.43 5.66
N VAL A 112 4.32 6.17 5.80
CA VAL A 112 2.94 5.70 5.66
C VAL A 112 2.56 4.85 6.86
N ALA A 113 1.37 5.08 7.41
CA ALA A 113 0.75 4.19 8.40
C ALA A 113 -0.27 3.32 7.68
N ILE A 114 -0.26 2.02 7.96
CA ILE A 114 -1.09 1.04 7.28
C ILE A 114 -1.96 0.29 8.28
N ARG A 115 -3.23 0.11 7.95
CA ARG A 115 -4.18 -0.71 8.70
C ARG A 115 -4.79 -1.73 7.76
N ILE A 116 -4.80 -2.99 8.19
CA ILE A 116 -5.41 -4.08 7.42
C ILE A 116 -6.57 -4.64 8.23
N HIS A 117 -7.76 -4.65 7.61
CA HIS A 117 -8.99 -5.15 8.21
C HIS A 117 -9.50 -6.37 7.44
N SER A 118 -10.08 -7.32 8.16
CA SER A 118 -10.82 -8.40 7.53
C SER A 118 -12.17 -7.88 7.04
N SER A 119 -12.59 -8.31 5.86
CA SER A 119 -13.88 -7.92 5.30
C SER A 119 -15.06 -8.62 5.98
N VAL A 120 -14.82 -9.69 6.73
CA VAL A 120 -15.88 -10.48 7.37
C VAL A 120 -16.48 -9.75 8.57
N ASP A 121 -15.64 -9.19 9.43
CA ASP A 121 -16.05 -8.61 10.71
C ASP A 121 -15.50 -7.21 10.93
N ASP A 122 -14.78 -6.68 9.95
CA ASP A 122 -14.11 -5.37 9.99
C ASP A 122 -13.08 -5.26 11.13
N GLU A 123 -12.59 -6.37 11.65
CA GLU A 123 -11.57 -6.39 12.69
C GLU A 123 -10.20 -6.00 12.13
N LEU A 124 -9.45 -5.23 12.90
CA LEU A 124 -8.07 -4.88 12.57
C LEU A 124 -7.18 -6.10 12.78
N VAL A 125 -6.62 -6.64 11.70
CA VAL A 125 -5.80 -7.86 11.74
C VAL A 125 -4.32 -7.57 11.74
N ALA A 126 -3.89 -6.40 11.22
CA ALA A 126 -2.48 -6.00 11.21
C ALA A 126 -2.35 -4.48 11.18
N TYR A 127 -1.29 -3.99 11.80
CA TYR A 127 -0.88 -2.60 11.76
C TYR A 127 0.57 -2.51 11.31
N SER A 128 0.87 -1.56 10.43
CA SER A 128 2.20 -1.46 9.83
C SER A 128 2.61 0.00 9.69
N ASN A 129 3.92 0.23 9.71
CA ASN A 129 4.53 1.50 9.35
C ASN A 129 5.57 1.22 8.26
N ALA A 130 5.56 2.03 7.22
CA ALA A 130 6.52 1.90 6.13
C ALA A 130 7.20 3.23 5.85
N THR A 131 8.50 3.15 5.53
CA THR A 131 9.27 4.27 5.03
C THR A 131 9.70 3.94 3.61
N TYR A 132 9.46 4.86 2.70
CA TYR A 132 9.86 4.74 1.30
C TYR A 132 10.96 5.73 0.99
N ALA A 133 12.00 5.25 0.31
CA ALA A 133 13.05 6.09 -0.23
C ALA A 133 12.61 6.60 -1.61
N LEU A 134 12.64 7.91 -1.78
CA LEU A 134 12.26 8.56 -3.02
C LEU A 134 13.50 8.77 -3.90
N PRO A 135 13.38 8.64 -5.25
CA PRO A 135 14.52 8.90 -6.12
C PRO A 135 15.00 10.34 -5.96
N THR A 136 16.32 10.54 -5.92
CA THR A 136 16.92 11.88 -5.85
C THR A 136 16.72 12.67 -7.14
N THR A 137 16.61 11.97 -8.27
CA THR A 137 16.27 12.57 -9.56
C THR A 137 14.90 12.00 -9.98
N PRO A 138 13.81 12.73 -9.74
CA PRO A 138 12.48 12.26 -10.09
C PRO A 138 12.32 12.13 -11.61
N THR A 139 11.64 11.07 -12.05
CA THR A 139 11.30 10.86 -13.47
C THR A 139 10.13 11.75 -13.90
N VAL A 140 9.34 12.23 -12.92
CA VAL A 140 8.25 13.18 -13.15
C VAL A 140 8.39 14.37 -12.19
N PRO A 141 7.95 15.58 -12.57
CA PRO A 141 7.96 16.73 -11.66
C PRO A 141 7.11 16.47 -10.42
N ARG A 142 7.66 16.76 -9.25
CA ARG A 142 6.96 16.65 -7.97
C ARG A 142 6.42 18.01 -7.56
N ALA A 143 5.27 18.37 -8.10
CA ALA A 143 4.72 19.72 -7.96
C ALA A 143 4.37 20.09 -6.51
N ASP A 144 4.14 19.10 -5.64
CA ASP A 144 3.55 19.33 -4.32
C ASP A 144 4.53 19.18 -3.16
N LEU A 145 5.84 18.99 -3.43
CA LEU A 145 6.84 18.88 -2.36
C LEU A 145 7.41 20.24 -1.97
N GLU A 146 7.22 21.25 -2.80
CA GLU A 146 7.62 22.62 -2.48
C GLU A 146 6.54 23.26 -1.61
N GLY A 147 6.86 23.50 -0.34
CA GLY A 147 5.93 24.10 0.60
C GLY A 147 5.42 23.16 1.68
N SER A 148 5.78 21.89 1.66
CA SER A 148 5.57 21.00 2.81
C SER A 148 6.65 21.28 3.84
N PRO A 149 6.29 21.62 5.09
CA PRO A 149 7.26 21.83 6.14
C PRO A 149 8.04 20.57 6.46
#